data_9be5abe3c8bb74498e3b0500f7e4f8e3
#
_entry.id   9be5abe3c8bb74498e3b0500f7e4f8e3
#
_cell.length_a   1.000
_cell.length_b   1.000
_cell.length_c   1.000
_cell.angle_alpha   90.00
_cell.angle_beta   90.00
_cell.angle_gamma   90.00
#
_symmetry.space_group_name_H-M   'P 1'
#
loop_
_entity.id
_entity.type
_entity.pdbx_description
1 polymer ?
#
loop_
_entity_poly.entity_id
_entity_poly.type
_entity_poly.pdbx_seq_one_letter_code
_entity_poly.pdbx_strand_id
1 'polypeptide(L)'
;MRRAVFVFLICFLTFGRFRCAAQEKPAEKPPTAASVPTSGPRLEFLDEVSFYEQRFERLADAIPAEKYTWRPAEGVRTIGEVYMHMVTANYGFARMLGTPYPAGLDPKVLVAGANDKAKDLQALKESFAQMRAAILAIKESDLEKEVKTPRGQTTVRGAFFMISGHYGEHLGQSIAYARSIGIVPPWTEERQKQQQQEPEKPKP
;
A
#
# COMPACT_ATOMS: atom_id res chain seq x y z
N MET A 1 82.38 10.00 -53.07
CA MET A 1 82.14 10.47 -51.73
C MET A 1 81.00 11.49 -51.78
N ARG A 2 79.73 11.04 -51.55
CA ARG A 2 78.58 11.95 -51.55
C ARG A 2 77.99 11.93 -50.14
N ARG A 3 78.03 13.05 -49.48
CA ARG A 3 77.48 13.26 -48.15
C ARG A 3 75.92 13.51 -48.28
N ALA A 4 75.11 12.67 -47.76
CA ALA A 4 73.63 12.88 -47.63
C ALA A 4 73.34 13.66 -46.34
N VAL A 5 72.69 14.81 -46.50
CA VAL A 5 72.23 15.64 -45.40
C VAL A 5 70.77 15.21 -45.10
N PHE A 6 70.55 14.65 -43.93
CA PHE A 6 69.23 14.35 -43.45
C PHE A 6 68.62 15.59 -42.72
N VAL A 7 67.58 16.14 -43.30
CA VAL A 7 66.77 17.20 -42.66
C VAL A 7 65.70 16.54 -41.81
N PHE A 8 65.79 16.71 -40.48
CA PHE A 8 64.77 16.31 -39.58
C PHE A 8 63.67 17.36 -39.56
N LEU A 9 62.46 16.97 -40.05
CA LEU A 9 61.24 17.77 -39.96
C LEU A 9 60.54 17.43 -38.65
N ILE A 10 60.57 18.34 -37.67
CA ILE A 10 59.86 18.20 -36.40
C ILE A 10 58.44 18.67 -36.60
N CYS A 11 57.51 17.70 -36.67
CA CYS A 11 56.05 17.96 -36.62
C CYS A 11 55.61 18.21 -35.17
N PHE A 12 55.31 19.46 -34.86
CA PHE A 12 54.61 19.80 -33.61
C PHE A 12 53.12 19.37 -33.70
N LEU A 13 52.78 18.25 -33.07
CA LEU A 13 51.39 17.82 -32.86
C LEU A 13 50.85 18.60 -31.66
N THR A 14 50.04 19.61 -31.91
CA THR A 14 49.26 20.30 -30.90
C THR A 14 48.08 19.40 -30.50
N PHE A 15 48.18 18.76 -29.36
CA PHE A 15 47.06 18.04 -28.73
C PHE A 15 46.01 19.06 -28.24
N GLY A 16 45.02 19.33 -29.06
CA GLY A 16 43.80 20.04 -28.64
C GLY A 16 43.05 19.21 -27.61
N ARG A 17 43.08 19.64 -26.34
CA ARG A 17 42.23 19.07 -25.30
C ARG A 17 40.79 19.47 -25.59
N PHE A 18 40.02 18.59 -26.23
CA PHE A 18 38.55 18.67 -26.22
C PHE A 18 38.07 18.39 -24.78
N ARG A 19 37.72 19.46 -24.06
CA ARG A 19 36.95 19.35 -22.84
C ARG A 19 35.52 19.00 -23.26
N CYS A 20 35.14 17.73 -23.15
CA CYS A 20 33.76 17.31 -23.16
C CYS A 20 33.11 17.91 -21.89
N ALA A 21 32.37 19.01 -22.05
CA ALA A 21 31.50 19.54 -20.99
C ALA A 21 30.39 18.52 -20.80
N ALA A 22 30.52 17.69 -19.78
CA ALA A 22 29.39 16.91 -19.29
C ALA A 22 28.32 17.90 -18.85
N GLN A 23 27.24 17.96 -19.60
CA GLN A 23 26.04 18.72 -19.26
C GLN A 23 25.41 18.04 -18.04
N GLU A 24 25.67 18.57 -16.85
CA GLU A 24 25.01 18.13 -15.63
C GLU A 24 23.51 18.29 -15.83
N LYS A 25 22.82 17.15 -15.86
CA LYS A 25 21.35 17.10 -15.83
C LYS A 25 20.91 17.84 -14.56
N PRO A 26 20.03 18.83 -14.63
CA PRO A 26 19.56 19.51 -13.44
C PRO A 26 19.07 18.47 -12.43
N ALA A 27 19.56 18.53 -11.19
CA ALA A 27 19.11 17.68 -10.12
C ALA A 27 17.59 17.85 -9.98
N GLU A 28 16.87 16.77 -10.24
CA GLU A 28 15.41 16.73 -10.08
C GLU A 28 15.12 17.04 -8.61
N LYS A 29 14.43 18.17 -8.37
CA LYS A 29 14.06 18.62 -7.04
C LYS A 29 13.32 17.46 -6.36
N PRO A 30 13.68 17.05 -5.12
CA PRO A 30 12.97 15.98 -4.43
C PRO A 30 11.47 16.28 -4.44
N PRO A 31 10.61 15.29 -4.65
CA PRO A 31 9.18 15.49 -4.71
C PRO A 31 8.74 16.23 -3.44
N THR A 32 8.18 17.40 -3.62
CA THR A 32 7.54 18.16 -2.52
C THR A 32 6.56 17.20 -1.87
N ALA A 33 6.62 17.03 -0.55
CA ALA A 33 5.67 16.19 0.18
C ALA A 33 4.27 16.51 -0.32
N ALA A 34 3.60 15.52 -0.92
CA ALA A 34 2.29 15.73 -1.51
C ALA A 34 1.35 16.19 -0.38
N SER A 35 0.80 17.40 -0.52
CA SER A 35 -0.15 17.93 0.45
C SER A 35 -1.35 17.01 0.54
N VAL A 36 -1.83 16.78 1.77
CA VAL A 36 -3.09 16.04 1.99
C VAL A 36 -4.18 16.76 1.19
N PRO A 37 -4.93 16.06 0.33
CA PRO A 37 -6.02 16.68 -0.43
C PRO A 37 -7.09 17.20 0.54
N THR A 38 -7.70 18.32 0.20
CA THR A 38 -8.75 18.96 1.03
C THR A 38 -10.16 18.69 0.52
N SER A 39 -10.28 18.04 -0.64
CA SER A 39 -11.55 17.64 -1.27
C SER A 39 -11.30 16.66 -2.41
N GLY A 40 -12.39 16.08 -2.94
CA GLY A 40 -12.39 15.28 -4.15
C GLY A 40 -12.06 13.80 -3.93
N PRO A 41 -12.03 12.98 -5.02
CA PRO A 41 -11.97 11.53 -4.95
C PRO A 41 -10.78 10.97 -4.17
N ARG A 42 -9.65 11.68 -4.14
CA ARG A 42 -8.48 11.26 -3.36
C ARG A 42 -8.70 11.38 -1.85
N LEU A 43 -9.33 12.47 -1.39
CA LEU A 43 -9.68 12.63 0.02
C LEU A 43 -10.72 11.59 0.42
N GLU A 44 -11.79 11.46 -0.37
CA GLU A 44 -12.85 10.48 -0.13
C GLU A 44 -12.30 9.05 -0.01
N PHE A 45 -11.34 8.70 -0.88
CA PHE A 45 -10.71 7.39 -0.82
C PHE A 45 -9.72 7.24 0.35
N LEU A 46 -9.02 8.30 0.76
CA LEU A 46 -8.21 8.29 1.98
C LEU A 46 -9.05 8.06 3.24
N ASP A 47 -10.21 8.70 3.32
CA ASP A 47 -11.16 8.53 4.43
C ASP A 47 -11.70 7.09 4.45
N GLU A 48 -12.04 6.56 3.29
CA GLU A 48 -12.49 5.17 3.13
C GLU A 48 -11.40 4.17 3.57
N VAL A 49 -10.16 4.35 3.11
CA VAL A 49 -9.02 3.52 3.52
C VAL A 49 -8.79 3.61 5.03
N SER A 50 -8.87 4.81 5.62
CA SER A 50 -8.73 5.02 7.06
C SER A 50 -9.84 4.33 7.86
N PHE A 51 -11.07 4.34 7.35
CA PHE A 51 -12.19 3.60 7.95
C PHE A 51 -11.91 2.10 7.98
N TYR A 52 -11.49 1.50 6.86
CA TYR A 52 -11.18 0.08 6.80
C TYR A 52 -9.96 -0.30 7.64
N GLU A 53 -8.90 0.50 7.61
CA GLU A 53 -7.71 0.31 8.44
C GLU A 53 -8.08 0.18 9.93
N GLN A 54 -8.80 1.16 10.47
CA GLN A 54 -9.23 1.13 11.86
C GLN A 54 -10.07 -0.10 12.20
N ARG A 55 -10.94 -0.51 11.30
CA ARG A 55 -11.80 -1.70 11.49
C ARG A 55 -10.99 -2.99 11.48
N PHE A 56 -10.09 -3.15 10.50
CA PHE A 56 -9.23 -4.33 10.42
C PHE A 56 -8.29 -4.41 11.61
N GLU A 57 -7.59 -3.33 11.97
CA GLU A 57 -6.65 -3.32 13.09
C GLU A 57 -7.34 -3.62 14.42
N ARG A 58 -8.45 -2.96 14.70
CA ARG A 58 -9.19 -3.15 15.95
C ARG A 58 -9.79 -4.55 16.07
N LEU A 59 -10.28 -5.12 14.97
CA LEU A 59 -10.81 -6.47 14.97
C LEU A 59 -9.69 -7.50 15.13
N ALA A 60 -8.58 -7.33 14.40
CA ALA A 60 -7.41 -8.20 14.52
C ALA A 60 -6.84 -8.18 15.95
N ASP A 61 -6.79 -7.00 16.58
CA ASP A 61 -6.32 -6.87 17.95
C ASP A 61 -7.27 -7.53 18.97
N ALA A 62 -8.58 -7.47 18.76
CA ALA A 62 -9.58 -8.10 19.65
C ALA A 62 -9.56 -9.63 19.60
N ILE A 63 -9.05 -10.24 18.52
CA ILE A 63 -8.98 -11.70 18.39
C ILE A 63 -7.77 -12.24 19.16
N PRO A 64 -7.94 -13.22 20.09
CA PRO A 64 -6.84 -13.86 20.79
C PRO A 64 -5.85 -14.56 19.86
N ALA A 65 -4.55 -14.55 20.21
CA ALA A 65 -3.49 -15.07 19.36
C ALA A 65 -3.67 -16.55 18.99
N GLU A 66 -4.15 -17.37 19.93
CA GLU A 66 -4.42 -18.80 19.73
C GLU A 66 -5.56 -19.08 18.73
N LYS A 67 -6.33 -18.04 18.38
CA LYS A 67 -7.41 -18.13 17.38
C LYS A 67 -6.95 -17.81 15.97
N TYR A 68 -5.75 -17.30 15.78
CA TYR A 68 -5.27 -16.91 14.44
C TYR A 68 -5.18 -18.08 13.46
N THR A 69 -4.99 -19.31 13.97
CA THR A 69 -5.00 -20.54 13.15
C THR A 69 -6.39 -21.12 12.88
N TRP A 70 -7.43 -20.52 13.48
CA TRP A 70 -8.80 -20.99 13.28
C TRP A 70 -9.30 -20.69 11.87
N ARG A 71 -10.06 -21.62 11.32
CA ARG A 71 -10.76 -21.51 10.03
C ARG A 71 -12.13 -22.18 10.11
N PRO A 72 -13.14 -21.75 9.34
CA PRO A 72 -14.49 -22.32 9.39
C PRO A 72 -14.56 -23.73 8.77
N ALA A 73 -13.69 -24.04 7.82
CA ALA A 73 -13.65 -25.34 7.14
C ALA A 73 -12.25 -25.59 6.54
N GLU A 74 -11.97 -26.85 6.19
CA GLU A 74 -10.77 -27.19 5.43
C GLU A 74 -10.76 -26.50 4.06
N GLY A 75 -9.57 -26.09 3.59
CA GLY A 75 -9.39 -25.36 2.32
C GLY A 75 -9.78 -23.87 2.36
N VAL A 76 -10.32 -23.39 3.48
CA VAL A 76 -10.62 -21.98 3.70
C VAL A 76 -9.47 -21.33 4.48
N ARG A 77 -9.19 -20.03 4.20
CA ARG A 77 -8.15 -19.28 4.91
C ARG A 77 -8.41 -19.26 6.41
N THR A 78 -7.35 -19.33 7.20
CA THR A 78 -7.40 -19.04 8.62
C THR A 78 -7.60 -17.54 8.86
N ILE A 79 -7.85 -17.14 10.11
CA ILE A 79 -7.94 -15.73 10.49
C ILE A 79 -6.65 -14.99 10.12
N GLY A 80 -5.47 -15.50 10.50
CA GLY A 80 -4.20 -14.89 10.14
C GLY A 80 -3.97 -14.86 8.63
N GLU A 81 -4.32 -15.92 7.91
CA GLU A 81 -4.22 -15.95 6.45
C GLU A 81 -5.15 -14.92 5.76
N VAL A 82 -6.30 -14.57 6.35
CA VAL A 82 -7.15 -13.48 5.84
C VAL A 82 -6.43 -12.14 6.02
N TYR A 83 -5.85 -11.86 7.20
CA TYR A 83 -5.12 -10.63 7.43
C TYR A 83 -3.88 -10.53 6.53
N MET A 84 -3.11 -11.60 6.37
CA MET A 84 -1.95 -11.60 5.48
C MET A 84 -2.33 -11.50 4.00
N HIS A 85 -3.52 -11.98 3.61
CA HIS A 85 -4.08 -11.69 2.29
C HIS A 85 -4.36 -10.19 2.11
N MET A 86 -4.91 -9.53 3.13
CA MET A 86 -5.12 -8.07 3.10
C MET A 86 -3.80 -7.30 3.00
N VAL A 87 -2.77 -7.73 3.75
CA VAL A 87 -1.41 -7.16 3.66
C VAL A 87 -0.86 -7.23 2.25
N THR A 88 -0.90 -8.41 1.63
CA THR A 88 -0.38 -8.60 0.26
C THR A 88 -1.22 -7.87 -0.78
N ALA A 89 -2.53 -7.78 -0.59
CA ALA A 89 -3.43 -7.01 -1.44
C ALA A 89 -3.11 -5.51 -1.38
N ASN A 90 -2.91 -4.94 -0.18
CA ASN A 90 -2.55 -3.54 0.00
C ASN A 90 -1.24 -3.19 -0.75
N TYR A 91 -0.19 -3.99 -0.59
CA TYR A 91 1.05 -3.79 -1.33
C TYR A 91 0.86 -3.92 -2.85
N GLY A 92 0.04 -4.89 -3.28
CA GLY A 92 -0.33 -5.08 -4.69
C GLY A 92 -1.09 -3.88 -5.27
N PHE A 93 -2.05 -3.34 -4.51
CA PHE A 93 -2.82 -2.15 -4.88
C PHE A 93 -1.94 -0.89 -4.90
N ALA A 94 -1.10 -0.68 -3.89
CA ALA A 94 -0.16 0.43 -3.88
C ALA A 94 0.76 0.39 -5.12
N ARG A 95 1.26 -0.79 -5.48
CA ARG A 95 2.05 -0.98 -6.70
C ARG A 95 1.24 -0.69 -7.97
N MET A 96 0.01 -1.15 -8.04
CA MET A 96 -0.89 -0.86 -9.16
C MET A 96 -1.13 0.65 -9.32
N LEU A 97 -1.19 1.38 -8.21
CA LEU A 97 -1.34 2.84 -8.16
C LEU A 97 -0.01 3.59 -8.36
N GLY A 98 1.10 2.89 -8.64
CA GLY A 98 2.39 3.49 -8.97
C GLY A 98 3.42 3.52 -7.85
N THR A 99 3.11 3.01 -6.66
CA THR A 99 4.05 2.96 -5.52
C THR A 99 4.68 1.57 -5.45
N PRO A 100 6.00 1.43 -5.62
CA PRO A 100 6.67 0.12 -5.63
C PRO A 100 6.59 -0.58 -4.27
N TYR A 101 6.81 -1.89 -4.25
CA TYR A 101 7.00 -2.63 -3.01
C TYR A 101 8.16 -2.04 -2.20
N PRO A 102 8.08 -2.05 -0.86
CA PRO A 102 9.23 -1.77 -0.02
C PRO A 102 10.42 -2.68 -0.38
N ALA A 103 11.64 -2.14 -0.26
CA ALA A 103 12.84 -2.91 -0.56
C ALA A 103 12.92 -4.16 0.33
N GLY A 104 13.17 -5.32 -0.29
CA GLY A 104 13.29 -6.60 0.42
C GLY A 104 11.96 -7.27 0.78
N LEU A 105 10.80 -6.67 0.47
CA LEU A 105 9.51 -7.29 0.72
C LEU A 105 9.22 -8.37 -0.32
N ASP A 106 9.01 -9.61 0.15
CA ASP A 106 8.51 -10.72 -0.65
C ASP A 106 7.10 -11.12 -0.20
N PRO A 107 6.06 -10.94 -1.02
CA PRO A 107 4.69 -11.31 -0.68
C PRO A 107 4.53 -12.80 -0.32
N LYS A 108 5.35 -13.69 -0.89
CA LYS A 108 5.30 -15.13 -0.58
C LYS A 108 5.78 -15.41 0.85
N VAL A 109 6.83 -14.71 1.29
CA VAL A 109 7.35 -14.82 2.66
C VAL A 109 6.34 -14.29 3.67
N LEU A 110 5.65 -13.19 3.35
CA LEU A 110 4.59 -12.66 4.20
C LEU A 110 3.47 -13.68 4.42
N VAL A 111 2.96 -14.28 3.35
CA VAL A 111 1.88 -15.28 3.46
C VAL A 111 2.34 -16.53 4.21
N ALA A 112 3.57 -16.97 4.00
CA ALA A 112 4.12 -18.13 4.71
C ALA A 112 4.29 -17.87 6.22
N GLY A 113 4.41 -16.61 6.65
CA GLY A 113 4.50 -16.20 8.05
C GLY A 113 3.16 -15.96 8.75
N ALA A 114 2.03 -16.22 8.09
CA ALA A 114 0.69 -16.00 8.64
C ALA A 114 0.44 -16.81 9.93
N ASN A 115 -0.50 -16.32 10.76
CA ASN A 115 -0.94 -16.89 12.04
C ASN A 115 -0.05 -16.53 13.27
N ASP A 116 0.85 -15.59 13.11
CA ASP A 116 1.52 -14.92 14.23
C ASP A 116 0.84 -13.55 14.45
N LYS A 117 -0.03 -13.45 15.44
CA LYS A 117 -0.82 -12.23 15.70
C LYS A 117 0.03 -10.96 15.71
N ALA A 118 1.17 -10.98 16.38
CA ALA A 118 1.99 -9.77 16.51
C ALA A 118 2.58 -9.34 15.17
N LYS A 119 3.09 -10.30 14.40
CA LYS A 119 3.62 -10.04 13.06
C LYS A 119 2.53 -9.68 12.07
N ASP A 120 1.40 -10.37 12.09
CA ASP A 120 0.27 -10.12 11.21
C ASP A 120 -0.31 -8.70 11.43
N LEU A 121 -0.45 -8.28 12.70
CA LEU A 121 -0.89 -6.91 13.06
C LEU A 121 0.11 -5.85 12.61
N GLN A 122 1.40 -6.07 12.83
CA GLN A 122 2.44 -5.13 12.39
C GLN A 122 2.45 -4.99 10.87
N ALA A 123 2.43 -6.11 10.15
CA ALA A 123 2.39 -6.12 8.69
C ALA A 123 1.11 -5.44 8.15
N LEU A 124 -0.04 -5.63 8.82
CA LEU A 124 -1.30 -4.98 8.45
C LEU A 124 -1.18 -3.46 8.54
N LYS A 125 -0.66 -2.92 9.65
CA LYS A 125 -0.42 -1.48 9.84
C LYS A 125 0.53 -0.91 8.79
N GLU A 126 1.64 -1.58 8.53
CA GLU A 126 2.62 -1.16 7.53
C GLU A 126 2.03 -1.14 6.11
N SER A 127 1.22 -2.14 5.77
CA SER A 127 0.58 -2.22 4.47
C SER A 127 -0.46 -1.11 4.24
N PHE A 128 -1.23 -0.74 5.27
CA PHE A 128 -2.15 0.41 5.19
C PHE A 128 -1.40 1.73 5.12
N ALA A 129 -0.30 1.89 5.85
CA ALA A 129 0.56 3.06 5.72
C ALA A 129 1.10 3.22 4.28
N GLN A 130 1.50 2.11 3.64
CA GLN A 130 1.90 2.09 2.22
C GLN A 130 0.75 2.51 1.29
N MET A 131 -0.47 2.03 1.54
CA MET A 131 -1.66 2.44 0.78
C MET A 131 -1.93 3.94 0.89
N ARG A 132 -1.90 4.49 2.10
CA ARG A 132 -2.06 5.95 2.30
C ARG A 132 -0.98 6.73 1.55
N ALA A 133 0.28 6.30 1.64
CA ALA A 133 1.38 6.92 0.91
C ALA A 133 1.17 6.87 -0.61
N ALA A 134 0.69 5.74 -1.14
CA ALA A 134 0.37 5.58 -2.55
C ALA A 134 -0.72 6.57 -3.01
N ILE A 135 -1.81 6.70 -2.24
CA ILE A 135 -2.90 7.62 -2.58
C ILE A 135 -2.43 9.08 -2.52
N LEU A 136 -1.62 9.44 -1.52
CA LEU A 136 -1.05 10.78 -1.40
C LEU A 136 -0.11 11.13 -2.55
N ALA A 137 0.59 10.15 -3.11
CA ALA A 137 1.50 10.35 -4.25
C ALA A 137 0.76 10.55 -5.59
N ILE A 138 -0.50 10.15 -5.71
CA ILE A 138 -1.30 10.34 -6.93
C ILE A 138 -1.55 11.83 -7.14
N LYS A 139 -1.32 12.32 -8.36
CA LYS A 139 -1.71 13.68 -8.75
C LYS A 139 -3.17 13.69 -9.17
N GLU A 140 -3.87 14.80 -8.96
CA GLU A 140 -5.26 14.95 -9.37
C GLU A 140 -5.44 14.72 -10.88
N SER A 141 -4.47 15.20 -11.68
CA SER A 141 -4.43 14.96 -13.14
C SER A 141 -4.28 13.50 -13.55
N ASP A 142 -3.93 12.62 -12.61
CA ASP A 142 -3.68 11.20 -12.89
C ASP A 142 -4.90 10.31 -12.61
N LEU A 143 -5.96 10.86 -12.02
CA LEU A 143 -7.16 10.11 -11.65
C LEU A 143 -7.86 9.43 -12.83
N GLU A 144 -7.78 10.02 -14.01
CA GLU A 144 -8.36 9.47 -15.24
C GLU A 144 -7.36 8.64 -16.06
N LYS A 145 -6.12 8.47 -15.61
CA LYS A 145 -5.17 7.58 -16.28
C LYS A 145 -5.60 6.13 -16.14
N GLU A 146 -5.41 5.39 -17.22
CA GLU A 146 -5.71 3.97 -17.25
C GLU A 146 -4.74 3.15 -16.41
N VAL A 147 -5.28 2.20 -15.66
CA VAL A 147 -4.53 1.19 -14.89
C VAL A 147 -5.10 -0.19 -15.15
N LYS A 148 -4.22 -1.19 -15.19
CA LYS A 148 -4.60 -2.59 -15.30
C LYS A 148 -4.88 -3.16 -13.91
N THR A 149 -6.08 -3.73 -13.74
CA THR A 149 -6.51 -4.40 -12.51
C THR A 149 -6.74 -5.89 -12.76
N PRO A 150 -6.90 -6.71 -11.72
CA PRO A 150 -7.32 -8.12 -11.88
C PRO A 150 -8.67 -8.29 -12.58
N ARG A 151 -9.52 -7.25 -12.55
CA ARG A 151 -10.85 -7.25 -13.19
C ARG A 151 -10.84 -6.67 -14.63
N GLY A 152 -9.66 -6.30 -15.15
CA GLY A 152 -9.51 -5.65 -16.45
C GLY A 152 -8.98 -4.23 -16.34
N GLN A 153 -9.09 -3.46 -17.43
CA GLN A 153 -8.63 -2.08 -17.52
C GLN A 153 -9.67 -1.11 -16.96
N THR A 154 -9.21 -0.13 -16.18
CA THR A 154 -10.03 0.93 -15.60
C THR A 154 -9.19 2.19 -15.42
N THR A 155 -9.75 3.26 -14.85
CA THR A 155 -8.99 4.45 -14.46
C THR A 155 -8.44 4.29 -13.03
N VAL A 156 -7.47 5.13 -12.62
CA VAL A 156 -7.00 5.21 -11.23
C VAL A 156 -8.18 5.41 -10.28
N ARG A 157 -9.09 6.36 -10.60
CA ARG A 157 -10.31 6.58 -9.83
C ARG A 157 -11.24 5.36 -9.81
N GLY A 158 -11.38 4.67 -10.94
CA GLY A 158 -12.15 3.42 -11.02
C GLY A 158 -11.56 2.29 -10.15
N ALA A 159 -10.23 2.25 -10.02
CA ALA A 159 -9.55 1.29 -9.15
C ALA A 159 -9.88 1.51 -7.66
N PHE A 160 -10.18 2.74 -7.21
CA PHE A 160 -10.60 3.02 -5.84
C PHE A 160 -11.86 2.23 -5.46
N PHE A 161 -12.86 2.17 -6.34
CA PHE A 161 -14.07 1.37 -6.10
C PHE A 161 -13.78 -0.12 -5.99
N MET A 162 -12.87 -0.63 -6.83
CA MET A 162 -12.47 -2.04 -6.76
C MET A 162 -11.76 -2.35 -5.42
N ILE A 163 -10.88 -1.46 -4.98
CA ILE A 163 -10.14 -1.61 -3.72
C ILE A 163 -11.10 -1.53 -2.52
N SER A 164 -12.03 -0.55 -2.50
CA SER A 164 -13.06 -0.46 -1.45
C SER A 164 -13.93 -1.70 -1.39
N GLY A 165 -14.34 -2.23 -2.55
CA GLY A 165 -15.09 -3.50 -2.62
C GLY A 165 -14.32 -4.67 -2.03
N HIS A 166 -13.02 -4.78 -2.31
CA HIS A 166 -12.15 -5.82 -1.74
C HIS A 166 -12.01 -5.67 -0.21
N TYR A 167 -11.87 -4.45 0.29
CA TYR A 167 -11.85 -4.20 1.74
C TYR A 167 -13.16 -4.61 2.40
N GLY A 168 -14.30 -4.24 1.82
CA GLY A 168 -15.62 -4.62 2.33
C GLY A 168 -15.84 -6.13 2.38
N GLU A 169 -15.41 -6.85 1.33
CA GLU A 169 -15.48 -8.32 1.24
C GLU A 169 -14.71 -8.98 2.38
N HIS A 170 -13.46 -8.59 2.59
CA HIS A 170 -12.61 -9.22 3.61
C HIS A 170 -12.86 -8.71 5.03
N LEU A 171 -13.34 -7.49 5.22
CA LEU A 171 -13.81 -7.03 6.53
C LEU A 171 -15.07 -7.81 6.94
N GLY A 172 -16.01 -8.01 6.03
CA GLY A 172 -17.19 -8.85 6.25
C GLY A 172 -16.81 -10.29 6.61
N GLN A 173 -15.86 -10.87 5.89
CA GLN A 173 -15.29 -12.19 6.20
C GLN A 173 -14.67 -12.22 7.60
N SER A 174 -13.83 -11.24 7.95
CA SER A 174 -13.18 -11.16 9.26
C SER A 174 -14.19 -11.01 10.41
N ILE A 175 -15.25 -10.21 10.21
CA ILE A 175 -16.36 -10.06 11.17
C ILE A 175 -17.09 -11.37 11.36
N ALA A 176 -17.40 -12.08 10.28
CA ALA A 176 -18.08 -13.39 10.34
C ALA A 176 -17.22 -14.40 11.11
N TYR A 177 -15.92 -14.46 10.84
CA TYR A 177 -14.99 -15.35 11.56
C TYR A 177 -14.89 -15.02 13.04
N ALA A 178 -14.73 -13.75 13.40
CA ALA A 178 -14.68 -13.31 14.80
C ALA A 178 -15.94 -13.73 15.56
N ARG A 179 -17.13 -13.47 14.99
CA ARG A 179 -18.41 -13.87 15.60
C ARG A 179 -18.56 -15.38 15.75
N SER A 180 -18.08 -16.16 14.78
CA SER A 180 -18.13 -17.63 14.83
C SER A 180 -17.31 -18.22 15.97
N ILE A 181 -16.31 -17.49 16.46
CA ILE A 181 -15.50 -17.88 17.63
C ILE A 181 -15.87 -17.11 18.90
N GLY A 182 -17.01 -16.43 18.92
CA GLY A 182 -17.54 -15.72 20.08
C GLY A 182 -16.97 -14.32 20.33
N ILE A 183 -16.22 -13.76 19.38
CA ILE A 183 -15.66 -12.40 19.50
C ILE A 183 -16.63 -11.38 18.90
N VAL A 184 -17.08 -10.44 19.71
CA VAL A 184 -17.91 -9.31 19.26
C VAL A 184 -16.97 -8.22 18.71
N PRO A 185 -17.21 -7.68 17.50
CA PRO A 185 -16.39 -6.57 17.00
C PRO A 185 -16.43 -5.36 17.95
N PRO A 186 -15.27 -4.70 18.23
CA PRO A 186 -15.18 -3.62 19.23
C PRO A 186 -16.20 -2.50 19.06
N TRP A 187 -16.46 -2.06 17.82
CA TRP A 187 -17.47 -1.04 17.53
C TRP A 187 -18.90 -1.49 17.79
N THR A 188 -19.17 -2.80 17.79
CA THR A 188 -20.48 -3.34 18.14
C THR A 188 -20.69 -3.30 19.65
N GLU A 189 -19.67 -3.67 20.43
CA GLU A 189 -19.70 -3.57 21.89
C GLU A 189 -19.87 -2.11 22.35
N GLU A 190 -19.13 -1.18 21.74
CA GLU A 190 -19.24 0.26 22.04
C GLU A 190 -20.64 0.76 21.82
N ARG A 191 -21.26 0.44 20.69
CA ARG A 191 -22.64 0.81 20.39
C ARG A 191 -23.65 0.22 21.38
N GLN A 192 -23.45 -1.05 21.76
CA GLN A 192 -24.32 -1.69 22.76
C GLN A 192 -24.21 -1.02 24.13
N LYS A 193 -22.99 -0.65 24.55
CA LYS A 193 -22.77 0.09 25.81
C LYS A 193 -23.41 1.47 25.77
N GLN A 194 -23.31 2.18 24.66
CA GLN A 194 -23.96 3.49 24.48
C GLN A 194 -25.48 3.38 24.56
N GLN A 195 -26.08 2.39 23.91
CA GLN A 195 -27.52 2.14 23.95
C GLN A 195 -28.05 1.81 25.36
N GLN A 196 -27.24 1.11 26.16
CA GLN A 196 -27.60 0.80 27.56
C GLN A 196 -27.52 2.02 28.49
N GLN A 197 -26.75 3.04 28.11
CA GLN A 197 -26.57 4.27 28.89
C GLN A 197 -27.55 5.40 28.47
N GLU A 198 -28.22 5.28 27.32
CA GLU A 198 -29.29 6.21 26.96
C GLU A 198 -30.49 6.01 27.83
N PRO A 199 -31.01 7.05 28.55
CA PRO A 199 -32.26 6.94 29.31
C PRO A 199 -33.41 6.60 28.37
N GLU A 200 -34.26 5.66 28.83
CA GLU A 200 -35.45 5.25 28.08
C GLU A 200 -36.28 6.49 27.71
N LYS A 201 -36.38 6.80 26.40
CA LYS A 201 -37.23 7.89 25.93
C LYS A 201 -38.69 7.58 26.35
N PRO A 202 -39.42 8.53 26.97
CA PRO A 202 -40.79 8.32 27.31
C PRO A 202 -41.57 7.92 26.06
N LYS A 203 -42.29 6.81 26.16
CA LYS A 203 -43.22 6.36 25.09
C LYS A 203 -44.27 7.45 24.85
N PRO A 204 -44.61 7.77 23.58
CA PRO A 204 -45.61 8.73 23.24
C PRO A 204 -47.00 8.34 23.76
#